data_a75bb3dddcb939349074569f320c0302
#
_entry.id   a75bb3dddcb939349074569f320c0302
#
_cell.length_a   1.000
_cell.length_b   1.000
_cell.length_c   1.000
_cell.angle_alpha   90.00
_cell.angle_beta   90.00
_cell.angle_gamma   90.00
#
_symmetry.space_group_name_H-M   'P 1'
#
loop_
_entity.id
_entity.type
_entity.pdbx_description
1 polymer ?
#
loop_
_entity_poly.entity_id
_entity_poly.type
_entity_poly.pdbx_seq_one_letter_code
_entity_poly.pdbx_strand_id
1 'polypeptide(L)'
;MSRFMRHAMIDGPDIGRHWPVVVIGGGQAGLSASYWLQQAGIEHIVLEKNRVGHAWRDKRWDSFCLVTPNWQCRLPGFGYHGDDPDGFMPKDEIVAYLERYAEFVDAPLREGVTVTRLSGNERGGFVVETTAGTATADQVVLAVNGYHVPRVPRIAERLPAHIDQLHSVDYRNPEQLAAGDVMVVGTGQSGCQIAEDLHLAGRRVHLSVGSAPRAPRVYRGRDSVDWLERMGTYDVTVAQHPESEYKLRHKANHYMTGRDGGREIDLRAFALEGMQLYGRVATIEPDGQLRFEANLAENLDSADATYCKIRDSIDAYITEHGIDAPPAEPYQPVWQPPFEPETLNLQDSAITTVVWATGFAGDFSWVEAPVFDGRGEPVHRRGVSPVDGLYFLGLPWLNTWGSGRFAAVGADAAYVVEQIAAIHAGPAIARTGS
;
A
#
# COMPACT_ATOMS: atom_id res chain seq x y z
N MET A 1 11.88 35.59 -12.28
CA MET A 1 12.24 34.64 -13.34
C MET A 1 12.89 33.44 -12.70
N SER A 2 12.16 32.35 -12.68
CA SER A 2 12.17 31.22 -11.78
C SER A 2 13.37 30.29 -11.97
N ARG A 3 13.86 29.78 -10.82
CA ARG A 3 14.85 28.69 -10.64
C ARG A 3 14.37 27.32 -11.13
N PHE A 4 13.21 27.28 -11.78
CA PHE A 4 12.48 26.06 -12.20
C PHE A 4 12.93 25.43 -13.53
N MET A 5 13.98 25.93 -14.18
CA MET A 5 14.46 25.40 -15.47
C MET A 5 15.90 24.87 -15.45
N ARG A 6 16.31 24.19 -14.37
CA ARG A 6 17.58 23.46 -14.35
C ARG A 6 17.45 22.03 -13.86
N HIS A 7 16.51 21.28 -14.41
CA HIS A 7 16.56 19.82 -14.40
C HIS A 7 16.98 19.29 -15.77
N ALA A 8 18.00 19.92 -16.35
CA ALA A 8 18.70 19.37 -17.51
C ALA A 8 19.91 18.61 -16.98
N MET A 9 19.87 17.27 -17.03
CA MET A 9 21.01 16.34 -16.97
C MET A 9 22.11 16.76 -15.97
N ILE A 10 21.83 16.71 -14.69
CA ILE A 10 22.91 16.54 -13.73
C ILE A 10 23.41 15.12 -14.00
N ASP A 11 24.66 15.00 -14.42
CA ASP A 11 25.42 13.74 -14.39
C ASP A 11 25.39 13.25 -12.95
N GLY A 12 24.36 12.47 -12.61
CA GLY A 12 24.23 11.86 -11.31
C GLY A 12 25.34 10.82 -11.12
N PRO A 13 25.51 10.25 -9.91
CA PRO A 13 26.60 9.36 -9.59
C PRO A 13 26.75 8.26 -10.64
N ASP A 14 27.98 7.95 -11.04
CA ASP A 14 28.29 6.91 -12.02
C ASP A 14 27.77 5.55 -11.52
N ILE A 15 26.85 4.96 -12.27
CA ILE A 15 26.30 3.65 -11.94
C ILE A 15 27.35 2.54 -12.13
N GLY A 16 28.25 2.71 -13.09
CA GLY A 16 29.20 1.70 -13.53
C GLY A 16 30.35 1.37 -12.55
N ARG A 17 30.25 1.75 -11.28
CA ARG A 17 31.26 1.52 -10.27
C ARG A 17 30.80 0.56 -9.16
N HIS A 18 31.70 0.29 -8.23
CA HIS A 18 31.39 -0.40 -6.98
C HIS A 18 30.80 0.56 -5.94
N TRP A 19 29.76 0.11 -5.24
CA TRP A 19 29.07 0.83 -4.18
C TRP A 19 29.06 0.03 -2.87
N PRO A 20 29.33 0.64 -1.71
CA PRO A 20 29.11 -0.02 -0.44
C PRO A 20 27.65 -0.49 -0.30
N VAL A 21 26.67 0.35 -0.68
CA VAL A 21 25.25 -0.01 -0.64
C VAL A 21 24.53 0.48 -1.90
N VAL A 22 23.70 -0.39 -2.47
CA VAL A 22 22.73 -0.03 -3.52
C VAL A 22 21.33 -0.17 -2.93
N VAL A 23 20.55 0.91 -2.97
CA VAL A 23 19.11 0.90 -2.62
C VAL A 23 18.30 0.87 -3.91
N ILE A 24 17.44 -0.13 -4.07
CA ILE A 24 16.60 -0.32 -5.25
C ILE A 24 15.16 0.10 -4.90
N GLY A 25 14.70 1.20 -5.51
CA GLY A 25 13.41 1.86 -5.28
C GLY A 25 13.56 3.20 -4.58
N GLY A 26 13.10 4.28 -5.23
CA GLY A 26 13.13 5.69 -4.77
C GLY A 26 11.82 6.17 -4.15
N GLY A 27 11.00 5.27 -3.61
CA GLY A 27 9.80 5.61 -2.83
C GLY A 27 10.12 5.95 -1.37
N GLN A 28 9.08 6.13 -0.53
CA GLN A 28 9.24 6.45 0.90
C GLN A 28 10.20 5.49 1.64
N ALA A 29 10.23 4.23 1.27
CA ALA A 29 11.10 3.23 1.90
C ALA A 29 12.58 3.46 1.53
N GLY A 30 12.90 3.57 0.25
CA GLY A 30 14.27 3.77 -0.20
C GLY A 30 14.84 5.13 0.21
N LEU A 31 14.03 6.18 0.17
CA LEU A 31 14.43 7.50 0.67
C LEU A 31 14.68 7.50 2.18
N SER A 32 13.87 6.74 2.96
CA SER A 32 14.12 6.56 4.40
C SER A 32 15.41 5.78 4.67
N ALA A 33 15.73 4.77 3.85
CA ALA A 33 17.01 4.07 3.92
C ALA A 33 18.17 5.02 3.60
N SER A 34 18.03 5.82 2.54
CA SER A 34 19.03 6.83 2.15
C SER A 34 19.30 7.83 3.28
N TYR A 35 18.27 8.35 3.94
CA TYR A 35 18.42 9.21 5.12
C TYR A 35 19.30 8.56 6.19
N TRP A 36 18.98 7.33 6.61
CA TRP A 36 19.73 6.66 7.66
C TRP A 36 21.14 6.24 7.24
N LEU A 37 21.35 5.86 5.97
CA LEU A 37 22.69 5.59 5.42
C LEU A 37 23.58 6.84 5.47
N GLN A 38 23.02 8.01 5.14
CA GLN A 38 23.75 9.28 5.28
C GLN A 38 24.09 9.60 6.73
N GLN A 39 23.12 9.41 7.67
CA GLN A 39 23.41 9.61 9.10
C GLN A 39 24.50 8.66 9.60
N ALA A 40 24.62 7.47 9.03
CA ALA A 40 25.68 6.50 9.34
C ALA A 40 27.00 6.77 8.58
N GLY A 41 27.05 7.77 7.68
CA GLY A 41 28.23 8.06 6.85
C GLY A 41 28.54 6.98 5.83
N ILE A 42 27.56 6.17 5.43
CA ILE A 42 27.72 5.07 4.48
C ILE A 42 27.40 5.54 3.07
N GLU A 43 28.38 5.43 2.17
CA GLU A 43 28.22 5.78 0.77
C GLU A 43 27.23 4.80 0.09
N HIS A 44 26.30 5.34 -0.69
CA HIS A 44 25.28 4.55 -1.36
C HIS A 44 24.75 5.24 -2.61
N ILE A 45 23.94 4.52 -3.38
CA ILE A 45 23.15 5.04 -4.50
C ILE A 45 21.72 4.53 -4.38
N VAL A 46 20.74 5.37 -4.75
CA VAL A 46 19.33 4.99 -4.85
C VAL A 46 18.94 4.92 -6.32
N LEU A 47 18.46 3.77 -6.76
CA LEU A 47 18.02 3.52 -8.14
C LEU A 47 16.49 3.49 -8.19
N GLU A 48 15.90 4.40 -8.95
CA GLU A 48 14.43 4.47 -9.15
C GLU A 48 14.10 4.25 -10.62
N LYS A 49 13.18 3.30 -10.87
CA LYS A 49 12.73 2.95 -12.21
C LYS A 49 12.06 4.10 -12.95
N ASN A 50 11.29 4.91 -12.23
CA ASN A 50 10.52 6.01 -12.79
C ASN A 50 10.99 7.35 -12.17
N ARG A 51 10.08 8.08 -11.53
CA ARG A 51 10.33 9.30 -10.77
C ARG A 51 9.86 9.11 -9.33
N VAL A 52 10.44 9.86 -8.41
CA VAL A 52 9.94 9.95 -7.03
C VAL A 52 8.42 10.19 -7.03
N GLY A 53 7.72 9.45 -6.17
CA GLY A 53 6.27 9.57 -6.08
C GLY A 53 5.47 8.90 -7.22
N HIS A 54 6.11 8.18 -8.15
CA HIS A 54 5.43 7.54 -9.30
C HIS A 54 4.20 6.71 -8.89
N ALA A 55 4.31 5.87 -7.84
CA ALA A 55 3.20 5.04 -7.39
C ALA A 55 1.99 5.87 -6.93
N TRP A 56 2.20 7.06 -6.44
CA TRP A 56 1.15 7.99 -6.03
C TRP A 56 0.65 8.83 -7.21
N ARG A 57 1.54 9.34 -8.05
CA ARG A 57 1.21 10.17 -9.22
C ARG A 57 0.45 9.41 -10.30
N ASP A 58 0.97 8.23 -10.69
CA ASP A 58 0.57 7.55 -11.92
C ASP A 58 -0.27 6.29 -11.66
N LYS A 59 -0.34 5.80 -10.41
CA LYS A 59 -1.03 4.56 -10.05
C LYS A 59 -2.22 4.78 -9.10
N ARG A 60 -2.71 6.01 -9.01
CA ARG A 60 -3.90 6.40 -8.24
C ARG A 60 -4.84 7.23 -9.11
N TRP A 61 -6.12 7.22 -8.76
CA TRP A 61 -7.18 8.03 -9.39
C TRP A 61 -7.15 9.46 -8.88
N ASP A 62 -7.83 10.35 -9.59
CA ASP A 62 -7.69 11.79 -9.38
C ASP A 62 -8.21 12.27 -8.03
N SER A 63 -9.30 11.68 -7.54
CA SER A 63 -9.88 11.99 -6.22
C SER A 63 -9.22 11.25 -5.05
N PHE A 64 -8.11 10.54 -5.28
CA PHE A 64 -7.43 9.78 -4.23
C PHE A 64 -6.92 10.68 -3.11
N CYS A 65 -7.21 10.28 -1.87
CA CYS A 65 -6.65 10.86 -0.65
C CYS A 65 -6.00 9.78 0.23
N LEU A 66 -5.08 10.18 1.09
CA LEU A 66 -4.62 9.30 2.17
C LEU A 66 -5.82 8.87 3.03
N VAL A 67 -5.73 7.69 3.60
CA VAL A 67 -6.73 7.17 4.54
C VAL A 67 -6.31 7.35 6.00
N THR A 68 -5.06 7.68 6.21
CA THR A 68 -4.50 8.02 7.52
C THR A 68 -4.33 9.53 7.61
N PRO A 69 -4.59 10.13 8.77
CA PRO A 69 -4.41 11.57 8.95
C PRO A 69 -2.99 12.04 8.63
N ASN A 70 -2.85 13.29 8.21
CA ASN A 70 -1.60 13.88 7.78
C ASN A 70 -0.50 13.85 8.87
N TRP A 71 -0.86 13.90 10.15
CA TRP A 71 0.09 13.78 11.25
C TRP A 71 0.80 12.43 11.30
N GLN A 72 0.27 11.37 10.66
CA GLN A 72 0.98 10.11 10.48
C GLN A 72 2.06 10.13 9.38
N CYS A 73 2.15 11.19 8.61
CA CYS A 73 3.24 11.39 7.66
C CYS A 73 4.50 11.80 8.40
N ARG A 74 5.25 10.81 8.87
CA ARG A 74 6.42 10.94 9.76
C ARG A 74 7.63 10.24 9.15
N LEU A 75 8.09 10.69 7.99
CA LEU A 75 9.36 10.20 7.43
C LEU A 75 10.55 10.67 8.28
N PRO A 76 11.69 9.95 8.30
CA PRO A 76 12.84 10.29 9.13
C PRO A 76 13.30 11.74 8.96
N GLY A 77 13.27 12.50 10.06
CA GLY A 77 13.63 13.92 10.06
C GLY A 77 12.63 14.85 9.34
N PHE A 78 11.50 14.33 8.81
CA PHE A 78 10.59 15.08 7.97
C PHE A 78 9.12 14.70 8.24
N GLY A 79 8.50 15.38 9.21
CA GLY A 79 7.09 15.23 9.50
C GLY A 79 6.18 16.00 8.53
N TYR A 80 4.88 15.92 8.75
CA TYR A 80 3.93 16.81 8.10
C TYR A 80 4.04 18.21 8.68
N HIS A 81 4.11 19.22 7.83
CA HIS A 81 4.27 20.63 8.20
C HIS A 81 3.14 21.54 7.66
N GLY A 82 2.06 20.97 7.15
CA GLY A 82 0.89 21.75 6.71
C GLY A 82 -0.01 22.19 7.87
N ASP A 83 -1.01 22.99 7.54
CA ASP A 83 -1.92 23.61 8.52
C ASP A 83 -3.06 22.68 8.95
N ASP A 84 -3.24 21.53 8.29
CA ASP A 84 -4.30 20.56 8.56
C ASP A 84 -3.73 19.19 8.94
N PRO A 85 -3.23 19.00 10.16
CA PRO A 85 -2.65 17.73 10.61
C PRO A 85 -3.67 16.59 10.68
N ASP A 86 -4.94 16.89 10.94
CA ASP A 86 -6.00 15.90 11.06
C ASP A 86 -6.71 15.59 9.72
N GLY A 87 -6.40 16.34 8.68
CA GLY A 87 -6.89 16.14 7.33
C GLY A 87 -6.15 15.00 6.59
N PHE A 88 -6.44 14.88 5.31
CA PHE A 88 -5.97 13.77 4.46
C PHE A 88 -5.42 14.30 3.14
N MET A 89 -4.11 14.27 2.96
CA MET A 89 -3.47 14.74 1.73
C MET A 89 -4.08 14.09 0.49
N PRO A 90 -4.55 14.89 -0.49
CA PRO A 90 -4.90 14.39 -1.80
C PRO A 90 -3.63 13.94 -2.57
N LYS A 91 -3.84 13.20 -3.65
CA LYS A 91 -2.79 12.60 -4.48
C LYS A 91 -1.60 13.51 -4.77
N ASP A 92 -1.87 14.72 -5.24
CA ASP A 92 -0.81 15.65 -5.67
C ASP A 92 0.00 16.21 -4.48
N GLU A 93 -0.61 16.37 -3.32
CA GLU A 93 0.10 16.76 -2.10
C GLU A 93 0.98 15.64 -1.56
N ILE A 94 0.54 14.37 -1.67
CA ILE A 94 1.37 13.21 -1.33
C ILE A 94 2.62 13.17 -2.22
N VAL A 95 2.46 13.40 -3.51
CA VAL A 95 3.57 13.48 -4.47
C VAL A 95 4.53 14.60 -4.09
N ALA A 96 4.00 15.81 -3.83
CA ALA A 96 4.79 16.96 -3.43
C ALA A 96 5.50 16.74 -2.06
N TYR A 97 4.86 16.03 -1.13
CA TYR A 97 5.48 15.65 0.14
C TYR A 97 6.70 14.75 -0.07
N LEU A 98 6.60 13.75 -0.95
CA LEU A 98 7.72 12.85 -1.28
C LEU A 98 8.84 13.54 -2.07
N GLU A 99 8.51 14.44 -3.00
CA GLU A 99 9.51 15.23 -3.75
C GLU A 99 10.29 16.13 -2.78
N ARG A 100 9.60 16.83 -1.87
CA ARG A 100 10.27 17.62 -0.82
C ARG A 100 11.12 16.77 0.12
N TYR A 101 10.64 15.54 0.42
CA TYR A 101 11.43 14.62 1.25
C TYR A 101 12.71 14.17 0.53
N ALA A 102 12.64 13.85 -0.76
CA ALA A 102 13.83 13.51 -1.54
C ALA A 102 14.84 14.67 -1.60
N GLU A 103 14.36 15.91 -1.74
CA GLU A 103 15.19 17.13 -1.67
C GLU A 103 15.79 17.32 -0.27
N PHE A 104 15.01 17.11 0.80
CA PHE A 104 15.48 17.23 2.19
C PHE A 104 16.57 16.22 2.51
N VAL A 105 16.41 14.98 2.04
CA VAL A 105 17.43 13.92 2.22
C VAL A 105 18.66 14.19 1.37
N ASP A 106 18.56 14.96 0.27
CA ASP A 106 19.60 15.09 -0.75
C ASP A 106 20.13 13.72 -1.20
N ALA A 107 19.20 12.80 -1.46
CA ALA A 107 19.50 11.42 -1.77
C ALA A 107 20.34 11.29 -3.05
N PRO A 108 21.39 10.45 -3.09
CA PRO A 108 22.15 10.15 -4.32
C PRO A 108 21.28 9.30 -5.26
N LEU A 109 20.24 9.91 -5.81
CA LEU A 109 19.15 9.29 -6.55
C LEU A 109 19.41 9.30 -8.05
N ARG A 110 19.14 8.16 -8.71
CA ARG A 110 19.09 8.03 -10.17
C ARG A 110 17.69 7.57 -10.58
N GLU A 111 16.94 8.49 -11.13
CA GLU A 111 15.62 8.24 -11.73
C GLU A 111 15.73 7.71 -13.16
N GLY A 112 14.69 7.01 -13.63
CA GLY A 112 14.65 6.41 -14.96
C GLY A 112 15.56 5.20 -15.15
N VAL A 113 16.05 4.61 -14.06
CA VAL A 113 16.96 3.46 -14.07
C VAL A 113 16.28 2.21 -13.57
N THR A 114 15.97 1.29 -14.47
CA THR A 114 15.38 0.00 -14.11
C THR A 114 16.48 -1.00 -13.79
N VAL A 115 16.44 -1.60 -12.61
CA VAL A 115 17.24 -2.79 -12.30
C VAL A 115 16.58 -3.98 -13.00
N THR A 116 17.35 -4.65 -13.85
CA THR A 116 16.88 -5.77 -14.68
C THR A 116 17.29 -7.12 -14.12
N ARG A 117 18.37 -7.15 -13.30
CA ARG A 117 18.86 -8.36 -12.66
C ARG A 117 19.68 -8.02 -11.41
N LEU A 118 19.49 -8.80 -10.36
CA LEU A 118 20.31 -8.79 -9.16
C LEU A 118 20.82 -10.20 -8.91
N SER A 119 22.13 -10.38 -8.87
CA SER A 119 22.76 -11.68 -8.64
C SER A 119 23.94 -11.58 -7.66
N GLY A 120 24.34 -12.71 -7.07
CA GLY A 120 25.55 -12.77 -6.27
C GLY A 120 26.81 -12.53 -7.12
N ASN A 121 27.82 -11.88 -6.53
CA ASN A 121 29.13 -11.71 -7.14
C ASN A 121 30.08 -12.81 -6.63
N GLU A 122 30.81 -13.47 -7.52
CA GLU A 122 31.78 -14.52 -7.17
C GLU A 122 32.86 -14.06 -6.18
N ARG A 123 33.14 -12.76 -6.15
CA ARG A 123 34.11 -12.13 -5.22
C ARG A 123 33.52 -11.68 -3.90
N GLY A 124 32.24 -11.98 -3.65
CA GLY A 124 31.42 -11.49 -2.55
C GLY A 124 30.60 -10.26 -2.93
N GLY A 125 29.48 -10.05 -2.23
CA GLY A 125 28.51 -8.98 -2.55
C GLY A 125 27.64 -9.31 -3.77
N PHE A 126 27.25 -8.29 -4.51
CA PHE A 126 26.21 -8.37 -5.55
C PHE A 126 26.62 -7.71 -6.86
N VAL A 127 26.05 -8.21 -7.95
CA VAL A 127 26.02 -7.56 -9.28
C VAL A 127 24.61 -7.03 -9.52
N VAL A 128 24.50 -5.76 -9.87
CA VAL A 128 23.24 -5.05 -10.13
C VAL A 128 23.24 -4.59 -11.59
N GLU A 129 22.54 -5.33 -12.44
CA GLU A 129 22.39 -4.98 -13.86
C GLU A 129 21.21 -4.03 -14.03
N THR A 130 21.42 -2.97 -14.78
CA THR A 130 20.42 -1.94 -15.01
C THR A 130 20.33 -1.51 -16.46
N THR A 131 19.28 -0.76 -16.82
CA THR A 131 19.14 -0.12 -18.13
C THR A 131 20.19 0.94 -18.43
N ALA A 132 20.98 1.36 -17.44
CA ALA A 132 21.98 2.42 -17.55
C ALA A 132 23.42 1.92 -17.25
N GLY A 133 23.62 0.61 -17.17
CA GLY A 133 24.94 0.00 -16.90
C GLY A 133 24.86 -1.02 -15.76
N THR A 134 26.02 -1.56 -15.38
CA THR A 134 26.13 -2.58 -14.33
C THR A 134 26.95 -2.02 -13.17
N ALA A 135 26.37 -2.08 -11.96
CA ALA A 135 27.05 -1.79 -10.71
C ALA A 135 27.46 -3.09 -9.99
N THR A 136 28.42 -2.99 -9.07
CA THR A 136 28.62 -3.99 -8.03
C THR A 136 28.35 -3.35 -6.66
N ALA A 137 27.92 -4.16 -5.70
CA ALA A 137 27.64 -3.68 -4.35
C ALA A 137 28.07 -4.68 -3.28
N ASP A 138 28.51 -4.19 -2.14
CA ASP A 138 28.71 -5.05 -0.97
C ASP A 138 27.36 -5.46 -0.39
N GLN A 139 26.40 -4.53 -0.35
CA GLN A 139 25.09 -4.74 0.25
C GLN A 139 23.98 -4.11 -0.60
N VAL A 140 22.78 -4.70 -0.57
CA VAL A 140 21.63 -4.24 -1.37
C VAL A 140 20.38 -4.17 -0.52
N VAL A 141 19.61 -3.07 -0.65
CA VAL A 141 18.28 -2.90 -0.05
C VAL A 141 17.22 -2.92 -1.13
N LEU A 142 16.31 -3.90 -1.08
CA LEU A 142 15.15 -4.02 -1.96
C LEU A 142 13.98 -3.22 -1.36
N ALA A 143 13.78 -1.99 -1.82
CA ALA A 143 12.75 -1.06 -1.35
C ALA A 143 11.61 -0.86 -2.37
N VAL A 144 11.24 -1.92 -3.08
CA VAL A 144 10.31 -1.89 -4.24
C VAL A 144 8.86 -2.25 -3.90
N ASN A 145 8.53 -2.51 -2.62
CA ASN A 145 7.24 -3.03 -2.13
C ASN A 145 6.83 -4.39 -2.74
N GLY A 146 5.52 -4.74 -2.74
CA GLY A 146 4.99 -6.00 -3.29
C GLY A 146 3.80 -5.80 -4.24
N TYR A 147 3.53 -4.57 -4.70
CA TYR A 147 2.38 -4.25 -5.55
C TYR A 147 2.80 -4.07 -7.01
N HIS A 148 3.39 -5.11 -7.61
CA HIS A 148 4.03 -5.01 -8.93
C HIS A 148 3.08 -5.34 -10.07
N VAL A 149 2.42 -6.50 -9.99
CA VAL A 149 1.59 -7.05 -11.07
C VAL A 149 0.12 -7.03 -10.66
N PRO A 150 -0.77 -6.36 -11.42
CA PRO A 150 -2.20 -6.43 -11.20
C PRO A 150 -2.72 -7.87 -11.24
N ARG A 151 -3.51 -8.26 -10.23
CA ARG A 151 -4.19 -9.56 -10.24
C ARG A 151 -5.53 -9.44 -10.92
N VAL A 152 -5.63 -9.87 -12.17
CA VAL A 152 -6.90 -10.02 -12.89
C VAL A 152 -7.25 -11.51 -12.89
N PRO A 153 -8.43 -11.91 -12.39
CA PRO A 153 -8.80 -13.32 -12.34
C PRO A 153 -9.02 -13.88 -13.75
N ARG A 154 -8.67 -15.15 -13.99
CA ARG A 154 -8.82 -15.79 -15.32
C ARG A 154 -10.23 -15.74 -15.89
N ILE A 155 -11.24 -15.66 -15.02
CA ILE A 155 -12.63 -15.49 -15.48
C ILE A 155 -12.85 -14.21 -16.29
N ALA A 156 -11.99 -13.20 -16.14
CA ALA A 156 -12.05 -11.96 -16.90
C ALA A 156 -11.96 -12.17 -18.43
N GLU A 157 -11.29 -13.24 -18.87
CA GLU A 157 -11.20 -13.64 -20.29
C GLU A 157 -12.56 -14.03 -20.90
N ARG A 158 -13.56 -14.30 -20.05
CA ARG A 158 -14.92 -14.68 -20.46
C ARG A 158 -15.89 -13.49 -20.53
N LEU A 159 -15.42 -12.28 -20.25
CA LEU A 159 -16.27 -11.10 -20.39
C LEU A 159 -16.71 -10.95 -21.86
N PRO A 160 -17.98 -10.59 -22.11
CA PRO A 160 -18.44 -10.25 -23.45
C PRO A 160 -17.61 -9.13 -24.06
N ALA A 161 -17.34 -9.20 -25.36
CA ALA A 161 -16.44 -8.27 -26.07
C ALA A 161 -16.91 -6.80 -26.05
N HIS A 162 -18.16 -6.53 -25.74
CA HIS A 162 -18.71 -5.18 -25.61
C HIS A 162 -18.53 -4.56 -24.21
N ILE A 163 -18.04 -5.33 -23.26
CA ILE A 163 -17.76 -4.87 -21.89
C ILE A 163 -16.28 -4.50 -21.80
N ASP A 164 -16.00 -3.23 -21.53
CA ASP A 164 -14.66 -2.78 -21.22
C ASP A 164 -14.21 -3.30 -19.87
N GLN A 165 -12.90 -3.54 -19.71
CA GLN A 165 -12.35 -3.95 -18.42
C GLN A 165 -11.03 -3.29 -18.14
N LEU A 166 -10.81 -2.96 -16.87
CA LEU A 166 -9.54 -2.42 -16.39
C LEU A 166 -9.26 -2.90 -14.96
N HIS A 167 -7.99 -2.91 -14.58
CA HIS A 167 -7.63 -3.10 -13.18
C HIS A 167 -7.70 -1.76 -12.43
N SER A 168 -7.93 -1.79 -11.11
CA SER A 168 -7.99 -0.59 -10.25
C SER A 168 -6.76 0.32 -10.36
N VAL A 169 -5.60 -0.20 -10.76
CA VAL A 169 -4.37 0.56 -10.99
C VAL A 169 -4.45 1.48 -12.21
N ASP A 170 -5.33 1.17 -13.15
CA ASP A 170 -5.51 1.91 -14.41
C ASP A 170 -6.72 2.86 -14.37
N TYR A 171 -7.54 2.78 -13.32
CA TYR A 171 -8.63 3.71 -13.08
C TYR A 171 -8.09 5.10 -12.70
N ARG A 172 -8.67 6.16 -13.29
CA ARG A 172 -8.29 7.55 -13.04
C ARG A 172 -9.45 8.39 -12.53
N ASN A 173 -10.58 8.35 -13.19
CA ASN A 173 -11.78 9.11 -12.87
C ASN A 173 -13.01 8.50 -13.55
N PRO A 174 -14.25 8.89 -13.15
CA PRO A 174 -15.48 8.39 -13.75
C PRO A 174 -15.62 8.70 -15.25
N GLU A 175 -15.03 9.78 -15.73
CA GLU A 175 -15.09 10.26 -17.12
C GLU A 175 -14.24 9.40 -18.06
N GLN A 176 -13.26 8.67 -17.55
CA GLN A 176 -12.46 7.70 -18.30
C GLN A 176 -13.31 6.54 -18.84
N LEU A 177 -14.39 6.19 -18.14
CA LEU A 177 -15.17 4.99 -18.41
C LEU A 177 -16.29 5.28 -19.41
N ALA A 178 -16.62 4.30 -20.25
CA ALA A 178 -17.75 4.36 -21.17
C ALA A 178 -19.06 4.71 -20.43
N ALA A 179 -19.99 5.40 -21.11
CA ALA A 179 -21.30 5.71 -20.54
C ALA A 179 -22.07 4.41 -20.25
N GLY A 180 -22.69 4.33 -19.06
CA GLY A 180 -23.39 3.14 -18.58
C GLY A 180 -23.09 2.83 -17.14
N ASP A 181 -23.54 1.68 -16.66
CA ASP A 181 -23.31 1.19 -15.31
C ASP A 181 -21.89 0.60 -15.19
N VAL A 182 -21.33 0.59 -14.00
CA VAL A 182 -19.98 0.07 -13.73
C VAL A 182 -20.04 -1.04 -12.70
N MET A 183 -19.46 -2.19 -13.02
CA MET A 183 -19.23 -3.27 -12.06
C MET A 183 -17.82 -3.10 -11.43
N VAL A 184 -17.75 -3.01 -10.11
CA VAL A 184 -16.50 -3.06 -9.36
C VAL A 184 -16.40 -4.41 -8.66
N VAL A 185 -15.33 -5.14 -8.89
CA VAL A 185 -15.10 -6.47 -8.30
C VAL A 185 -14.07 -6.41 -7.20
N GLY A 186 -14.52 -6.63 -5.96
CA GLY A 186 -13.70 -6.64 -4.74
C GLY A 186 -13.86 -5.38 -3.88
N THR A 187 -13.85 -5.59 -2.57
CA THR A 187 -14.05 -4.54 -1.54
C THR A 187 -12.80 -4.32 -0.68
N GLY A 188 -11.62 -4.58 -1.23
CA GLY A 188 -10.39 -4.05 -0.64
C GLY A 188 -10.39 -2.51 -0.67
N GLN A 189 -9.37 -1.89 -0.09
CA GLN A 189 -9.24 -0.43 0.00
C GLN A 189 -9.55 0.28 -1.34
N SER A 190 -8.93 -0.17 -2.44
CA SER A 190 -9.14 0.45 -3.77
C SER A 190 -10.55 0.22 -4.30
N GLY A 191 -11.12 -0.97 -4.10
CA GLY A 191 -12.46 -1.27 -4.62
C GLY A 191 -13.54 -0.42 -3.97
N CYS A 192 -13.52 -0.29 -2.64
CA CYS A 192 -14.48 0.56 -1.93
C CYS A 192 -14.35 2.04 -2.29
N GLN A 193 -13.11 2.55 -2.40
CA GLN A 193 -12.89 3.95 -2.75
C GLN A 193 -13.24 4.27 -4.21
N ILE A 194 -12.98 3.35 -5.16
CA ILE A 194 -13.40 3.53 -6.56
C ILE A 194 -14.92 3.43 -6.68
N ALA A 195 -15.56 2.51 -5.95
CA ALA A 195 -17.02 2.42 -5.90
C ALA A 195 -17.63 3.71 -5.32
N GLU A 196 -17.04 4.27 -4.26
CA GLU A 196 -17.39 5.58 -3.70
C GLU A 196 -17.24 6.69 -4.74
N ASP A 197 -16.09 6.76 -5.43
CA ASP A 197 -15.81 7.79 -6.42
C ASP A 197 -16.83 7.80 -7.57
N LEU A 198 -17.13 6.62 -8.11
CA LEU A 198 -18.13 6.43 -9.13
C LEU A 198 -19.56 6.79 -8.66
N HIS A 199 -19.92 6.36 -7.44
CA HIS A 199 -21.20 6.62 -6.84
C HIS A 199 -21.44 8.12 -6.62
N LEU A 200 -20.45 8.81 -6.06
CA LEU A 200 -20.51 10.25 -5.83
C LEU A 200 -20.54 11.08 -7.12
N ALA A 201 -19.98 10.52 -8.22
CA ALA A 201 -20.10 11.10 -9.55
C ALA A 201 -21.45 10.80 -10.24
N GLY A 202 -22.38 10.14 -9.54
CA GLY A 202 -23.72 9.81 -10.07
C GLY A 202 -23.75 8.61 -11.01
N ARG A 203 -22.68 7.81 -11.09
CA ARG A 203 -22.67 6.56 -11.85
C ARG A 203 -23.44 5.47 -11.07
N ARG A 204 -24.22 4.67 -11.76
CA ARG A 204 -24.79 3.47 -11.15
C ARG A 204 -23.70 2.42 -10.99
N VAL A 205 -23.45 2.03 -9.74
CA VAL A 205 -22.40 1.08 -9.38
C VAL A 205 -22.99 -0.26 -8.98
N HIS A 206 -22.43 -1.32 -9.53
CA HIS A 206 -22.61 -2.71 -9.14
C HIS A 206 -21.34 -3.15 -8.40
N LEU A 207 -21.43 -3.53 -7.14
CA LEU A 207 -20.27 -3.88 -6.32
C LEU A 207 -20.32 -5.34 -5.88
N SER A 208 -19.33 -6.12 -6.29
CA SER A 208 -19.11 -7.47 -5.77
C SER A 208 -18.35 -7.40 -4.44
N VAL A 209 -19.05 -7.72 -3.36
CA VAL A 209 -18.58 -7.58 -1.98
C VAL A 209 -17.76 -8.79 -1.57
N GLY A 210 -16.50 -8.54 -1.22
CA GLY A 210 -15.59 -9.54 -0.65
C GLY A 210 -15.51 -9.44 0.88
N SER A 211 -14.56 -10.14 1.46
CA SER A 211 -14.37 -10.28 2.92
C SER A 211 -13.50 -9.19 3.57
N ALA A 212 -13.27 -8.07 2.90
CA ALA A 212 -12.46 -7.00 3.48
C ALA A 212 -13.17 -6.34 4.68
N PRO A 213 -12.47 -6.10 5.79
CA PRO A 213 -13.07 -5.52 6.98
C PRO A 213 -13.29 -4.01 6.81
N ARG A 214 -14.25 -3.45 7.56
CA ARG A 214 -14.42 -1.99 7.69
C ARG A 214 -13.97 -1.49 9.06
N ALA A 215 -13.68 -0.19 9.13
CA ALA A 215 -13.41 0.51 10.38
C ALA A 215 -14.25 1.77 10.44
N PRO A 216 -14.67 2.24 11.64
CA PRO A 216 -15.30 3.53 11.77
C PRO A 216 -14.31 4.64 11.37
N ARG A 217 -14.78 5.71 10.71
CA ARG A 217 -13.93 6.87 10.45
C ARG A 217 -13.77 7.70 11.72
N VAL A 218 -14.86 8.08 12.33
CA VAL A 218 -14.88 8.84 13.59
C VAL A 218 -15.67 8.06 14.63
N TYR A 219 -15.11 7.90 15.81
CA TYR A 219 -15.79 7.30 16.95
C TYR A 219 -15.46 8.05 18.24
N ARG A 220 -16.46 8.27 19.10
CA ARG A 220 -16.30 8.96 20.39
C ARG A 220 -15.54 10.30 20.23
N GLY A 221 -15.88 11.05 19.18
CA GLY A 221 -15.36 12.38 18.90
C GLY A 221 -13.95 12.46 18.32
N ARG A 222 -13.33 11.32 17.93
CA ARG A 222 -11.99 11.27 17.33
C ARG A 222 -11.94 10.33 16.14
N ASP A 223 -10.98 10.57 15.27
CA ASP A 223 -10.63 9.62 14.22
C ASP A 223 -10.21 8.29 14.82
N SER A 224 -10.65 7.18 14.22
CA SER A 224 -10.27 5.84 14.70
C SER A 224 -8.77 5.57 14.63
N VAL A 225 -8.07 6.18 13.68
CA VAL A 225 -6.61 6.08 13.58
C VAL A 225 -5.94 6.75 14.78
N ASP A 226 -6.46 7.88 15.27
CA ASP A 226 -5.97 8.53 16.50
C ASP A 226 -6.20 7.65 17.74
N TRP A 227 -7.38 7.00 17.84
CA TRP A 227 -7.62 6.06 18.93
C TRP A 227 -6.67 4.87 18.89
N LEU A 228 -6.50 4.23 17.72
CA LEU A 228 -5.65 3.06 17.56
C LEU A 228 -4.15 3.39 17.81
N GLU A 229 -3.70 4.58 17.45
CA GLU A 229 -2.36 5.08 17.78
C GLU A 229 -2.19 5.20 19.30
N ARG A 230 -3.15 5.85 19.99
CA ARG A 230 -3.13 6.03 21.46
C ARG A 230 -3.17 4.71 22.22
N MET A 231 -3.87 3.73 21.68
CA MET A 231 -3.95 2.38 22.22
C MET A 231 -2.68 1.54 21.97
N GLY A 232 -1.69 2.06 21.24
CA GLY A 232 -0.48 1.32 20.87
C GLY A 232 -0.73 0.19 19.86
N THR A 233 -1.88 0.18 19.18
CA THR A 233 -2.25 -0.89 18.24
C THR A 233 -1.26 -1.00 17.09
N TYR A 234 -0.68 0.12 16.67
CA TYR A 234 0.28 0.16 15.57
C TYR A 234 1.70 -0.22 15.96
N ASP A 235 1.98 -0.34 17.27
CA ASP A 235 3.28 -0.76 17.80
C ASP A 235 3.39 -2.28 17.95
N VAL A 236 2.25 -3.00 17.83
CA VAL A 236 2.24 -4.46 17.92
C VAL A 236 3.05 -5.06 16.75
N THR A 237 4.11 -5.76 17.10
CA THR A 237 5.00 -6.39 16.12
C THR A 237 4.43 -7.71 15.60
N VAL A 238 4.90 -8.15 14.43
CA VAL A 238 4.58 -9.48 13.87
C VAL A 238 4.82 -10.59 14.89
N ALA A 239 5.92 -10.49 15.67
CA ALA A 239 6.28 -11.50 16.68
C ALA A 239 5.30 -11.55 17.88
N GLN A 240 4.63 -10.44 18.18
CA GLN A 240 3.65 -10.31 19.28
C GLN A 240 2.22 -10.57 18.82
N HIS A 241 1.97 -10.53 17.50
CA HIS A 241 0.63 -10.64 16.97
C HIS A 241 0.12 -12.11 17.07
N PRO A 242 -1.16 -12.34 17.46
CA PRO A 242 -1.71 -13.69 17.59
C PRO A 242 -1.89 -14.44 16.26
N GLU A 243 -2.02 -13.71 15.14
CA GLU A 243 -2.11 -14.30 13.80
C GLU A 243 -0.71 -14.58 13.25
N SER A 244 -0.59 -15.60 12.40
CA SER A 244 0.68 -15.90 11.73
C SER A 244 1.09 -14.78 10.77
N GLU A 245 2.40 -14.58 10.62
CA GLU A 245 3.00 -13.58 9.71
C GLU A 245 2.44 -13.68 8.29
N TYR A 246 2.28 -14.90 7.76
CA TYR A 246 1.67 -15.13 6.45
C TYR A 246 0.25 -14.54 6.37
N LYS A 247 -0.60 -14.79 7.37
CA LYS A 247 -1.96 -14.24 7.39
C LYS A 247 -1.95 -12.72 7.45
N LEU A 248 -1.08 -12.13 8.27
CA LEU A 248 -0.97 -10.67 8.39
C LEU A 248 -0.58 -10.01 7.07
N ARG A 249 0.40 -10.55 6.38
CA ARG A 249 0.86 -10.00 5.08
C ARG A 249 -0.20 -10.06 3.99
N HIS A 250 -1.11 -11.05 4.05
CA HIS A 250 -2.14 -11.27 3.02
C HIS A 250 -3.54 -10.80 3.44
N LYS A 251 -3.70 -10.32 4.67
CA LYS A 251 -4.97 -9.79 5.17
C LYS A 251 -5.29 -8.45 4.49
N ALA A 252 -6.52 -8.33 4.01
CA ALA A 252 -7.01 -7.05 3.51
C ALA A 252 -7.01 -5.99 4.62
N ASN A 253 -6.58 -4.78 4.30
CA ASN A 253 -6.74 -3.66 5.21
C ASN A 253 -8.23 -3.27 5.31
N HIS A 254 -8.60 -2.62 6.41
CA HIS A 254 -9.91 -2.00 6.56
C HIS A 254 -10.13 -0.98 5.44
N TYR A 255 -11.28 -1.04 4.77
CA TYR A 255 -11.60 -0.01 3.81
C TYR A 255 -12.06 1.25 4.52
N MET A 256 -11.46 2.35 4.13
CA MET A 256 -11.67 3.71 4.64
C MET A 256 -11.42 4.70 3.51
N THR A 257 -11.86 5.93 3.68
CA THR A 257 -11.54 7.04 2.77
C THR A 257 -11.07 8.26 3.56
N GLY A 258 -10.20 9.08 2.96
CA GLY A 258 -9.88 10.43 3.41
C GLY A 258 -10.62 11.51 2.63
N ARG A 259 -11.46 11.11 1.66
CA ARG A 259 -12.22 12.05 0.84
C ARG A 259 -13.14 12.90 1.69
N ASP A 260 -13.31 14.17 1.31
CA ASP A 260 -14.18 15.13 1.96
C ASP A 260 -13.97 15.23 3.48
N GLY A 261 -12.70 15.19 3.92
CA GLY A 261 -12.34 15.26 5.33
C GLY A 261 -12.50 13.96 6.10
N GLY A 262 -12.60 12.83 5.42
CA GLY A 262 -12.68 11.51 6.04
C GLY A 262 -14.12 11.03 6.27
N ARG A 263 -14.79 10.67 5.18
CA ARG A 263 -16.15 10.13 5.22
C ARG A 263 -16.19 8.71 5.77
N GLU A 264 -17.33 8.32 6.30
CA GLU A 264 -17.62 6.91 6.56
C GLU A 264 -17.90 6.19 5.24
N ILE A 265 -17.22 5.07 4.97
CA ILE A 265 -17.63 4.13 3.92
C ILE A 265 -18.54 3.07 4.57
N ASP A 266 -19.83 3.18 4.32
CA ASP A 266 -20.82 2.19 4.71
C ASP A 266 -21.52 1.64 3.45
N LEU A 267 -21.19 0.40 3.07
CA LEU A 267 -21.76 -0.22 1.88
C LEU A 267 -23.28 -0.41 1.99
N ARG A 268 -23.80 -0.55 3.22
CA ARG A 268 -25.24 -0.66 3.46
C ARG A 268 -25.94 0.67 3.22
N ALA A 269 -25.30 1.78 3.62
CA ALA A 269 -25.81 3.12 3.30
C ALA A 269 -25.79 3.38 1.80
N PHE A 270 -24.72 3.00 1.12
CA PHE A 270 -24.66 3.10 -0.35
C PHE A 270 -25.71 2.23 -1.05
N ALA A 271 -26.09 1.07 -0.49
CA ALA A 271 -27.19 0.27 -1.02
C ALA A 271 -28.54 1.02 -0.92
N LEU A 272 -28.81 1.74 0.18
CA LEU A 272 -29.99 2.60 0.30
C LEU A 272 -29.97 3.76 -0.69
N GLU A 273 -28.80 4.25 -1.08
CA GLU A 273 -28.60 5.30 -2.07
C GLU A 273 -28.63 4.77 -3.52
N GLY A 274 -28.80 3.45 -3.69
CA GLY A 274 -29.00 2.83 -5.01
C GLY A 274 -27.83 2.03 -5.59
N MET A 275 -26.70 1.92 -4.86
CA MET A 275 -25.62 1.00 -5.24
C MET A 275 -26.11 -0.44 -5.17
N GLN A 276 -25.85 -1.22 -6.20
CA GLN A 276 -26.27 -2.62 -6.28
C GLN A 276 -25.16 -3.51 -5.70
N LEU A 277 -25.47 -4.26 -4.63
CA LEU A 277 -24.51 -5.13 -3.95
C LEU A 277 -24.75 -6.59 -4.32
N TYR A 278 -23.65 -7.32 -4.50
CA TYR A 278 -23.63 -8.75 -4.83
C TYR A 278 -22.64 -9.47 -3.93
N GLY A 279 -22.79 -10.77 -3.75
CA GLY A 279 -21.75 -11.62 -3.19
C GLY A 279 -20.48 -11.64 -4.06
N ARG A 280 -19.50 -12.46 -3.72
CA ARG A 280 -18.26 -12.58 -4.50
C ARG A 280 -18.59 -13.14 -5.89
N VAL A 281 -17.92 -12.60 -6.92
CA VAL A 281 -17.99 -13.20 -8.27
C VAL A 281 -17.40 -14.61 -8.22
N ALA A 282 -18.19 -15.60 -8.58
CA ALA A 282 -17.79 -17.00 -8.65
C ALA A 282 -17.27 -17.36 -10.04
N THR A 283 -18.04 -17.00 -11.09
CA THR A 283 -17.66 -17.27 -12.49
C THR A 283 -18.40 -16.35 -13.46
N ILE A 284 -17.95 -16.38 -14.71
CA ILE A 284 -18.65 -15.81 -15.87
C ILE A 284 -18.95 -16.96 -16.82
N GLU A 285 -20.23 -17.19 -17.09
CA GLU A 285 -20.68 -18.24 -18.00
C GLU A 285 -20.47 -17.82 -19.47
N PRO A 286 -20.42 -18.77 -20.41
CA PRO A 286 -20.20 -18.48 -21.83
C PRO A 286 -21.26 -17.56 -22.49
N ASP A 287 -22.44 -17.50 -21.90
CA ASP A 287 -23.55 -16.62 -22.35
C ASP A 287 -23.47 -15.21 -21.78
N GLY A 288 -22.38 -14.89 -21.05
CA GLY A 288 -22.16 -13.58 -20.41
C GLY A 288 -22.88 -13.43 -19.06
N GLN A 289 -23.42 -14.52 -18.48
CA GLN A 289 -24.01 -14.46 -17.16
C GLN A 289 -22.93 -14.47 -16.09
N LEU A 290 -22.86 -13.43 -15.25
CA LEU A 290 -22.12 -13.42 -14.00
C LEU A 290 -22.85 -14.27 -12.96
N ARG A 291 -22.11 -15.13 -12.25
CA ARG A 291 -22.60 -15.83 -11.06
C ARG A 291 -21.88 -15.33 -9.83
N PHE A 292 -22.63 -15.20 -8.76
CA PHE A 292 -22.14 -14.78 -7.44
C PHE A 292 -22.31 -15.89 -6.42
N GLU A 293 -21.42 -15.91 -5.42
CA GLU A 293 -21.60 -16.72 -4.23
C GLU A 293 -22.75 -16.13 -3.39
N ALA A 294 -23.54 -16.98 -2.74
CA ALA A 294 -24.60 -16.55 -1.81
C ALA A 294 -23.97 -16.18 -0.44
N ASN A 295 -23.16 -15.12 -0.40
CA ASN A 295 -22.40 -14.69 0.77
C ASN A 295 -22.39 -13.17 0.97
N LEU A 296 -23.31 -12.45 0.33
CA LEU A 296 -23.40 -10.99 0.47
C LEU A 296 -23.66 -10.59 1.94
N ALA A 297 -24.68 -11.19 2.55
CA ALA A 297 -25.04 -10.88 3.93
C ALA A 297 -23.89 -11.24 4.88
N GLU A 298 -23.27 -12.41 4.72
CA GLU A 298 -22.14 -12.86 5.52
C GLU A 298 -20.95 -11.91 5.43
N ASN A 299 -20.60 -11.44 4.21
CA ASN A 299 -19.49 -10.52 4.01
C ASN A 299 -19.75 -9.15 4.66
N LEU A 300 -20.97 -8.63 4.54
CA LEU A 300 -21.37 -7.37 5.18
C LEU A 300 -21.37 -7.50 6.71
N ASP A 301 -21.93 -8.58 7.25
CA ASP A 301 -21.97 -8.84 8.70
C ASP A 301 -20.55 -9.02 9.28
N SER A 302 -19.65 -9.70 8.56
CA SER A 302 -18.24 -9.85 8.94
C SER A 302 -17.49 -8.50 8.98
N ALA A 303 -17.77 -7.62 8.02
CA ALA A 303 -17.20 -6.28 8.00
C ALA A 303 -17.71 -5.45 9.19
N ASP A 304 -19.02 -5.53 9.49
CA ASP A 304 -19.64 -4.86 10.63
C ASP A 304 -19.16 -5.42 11.98
N ALA A 305 -18.94 -6.74 12.08
CA ALA A 305 -18.36 -7.33 13.27
C ALA A 305 -16.97 -6.78 13.59
N THR A 306 -16.16 -6.54 12.57
CA THR A 306 -14.84 -5.88 12.74
C THR A 306 -15.00 -4.43 13.16
N TYR A 307 -15.92 -3.69 12.53
CA TYR A 307 -16.28 -2.33 12.89
C TYR A 307 -16.71 -2.22 14.37
N CYS A 308 -17.60 -3.09 14.83
CA CYS A 308 -18.04 -3.13 16.22
C CYS A 308 -16.89 -3.48 17.17
N LYS A 309 -16.06 -4.46 16.83
CA LYS A 309 -14.89 -4.83 17.64
C LYS A 309 -13.92 -3.68 17.84
N ILE A 310 -13.70 -2.83 16.82
CA ILE A 310 -12.86 -1.63 16.96
C ILE A 310 -13.54 -0.65 17.94
N ARG A 311 -14.83 -0.40 17.82
CA ARG A 311 -15.60 0.47 18.73
C ARG A 311 -15.51 -0.03 20.17
N ASP A 312 -15.76 -1.32 20.38
CA ASP A 312 -15.71 -1.95 21.71
C ASP A 312 -14.32 -1.82 22.34
N SER A 313 -13.27 -1.98 21.57
CA SER A 313 -11.89 -1.81 22.06
C SER A 313 -11.58 -0.36 22.44
N ILE A 314 -12.10 0.63 21.68
CA ILE A 314 -11.99 2.05 22.00
C ILE A 314 -12.78 2.35 23.29
N ASP A 315 -14.01 1.84 23.45
CA ASP A 315 -14.82 2.06 24.65
C ASP A 315 -14.16 1.45 25.90
N ALA A 316 -13.54 0.27 25.76
CA ALA A 316 -12.77 -0.33 26.84
C ALA A 316 -11.57 0.55 27.23
N TYR A 317 -10.82 1.06 26.26
CA TYR A 317 -9.68 1.94 26.49
C TYR A 317 -10.12 3.28 27.15
N ILE A 318 -11.20 3.90 26.68
CA ILE A 318 -11.78 5.12 27.27
C ILE A 318 -12.15 4.87 28.75
N THR A 319 -12.80 3.74 29.03
CA THR A 319 -13.22 3.37 30.39
C THR A 319 -12.02 3.12 31.31
N GLU A 320 -11.05 2.35 30.84
CA GLU A 320 -9.84 2.00 31.60
C GLU A 320 -9.00 3.24 31.98
N HIS A 321 -8.94 4.23 31.07
CA HIS A 321 -8.13 5.44 31.26
C HIS A 321 -8.91 6.64 31.77
N GLY A 322 -10.21 6.50 32.05
CA GLY A 322 -11.08 7.57 32.56
C GLY A 322 -11.16 8.77 31.60
N ILE A 323 -11.15 8.52 30.28
CA ILE A 323 -11.17 9.58 29.27
C ILE A 323 -12.58 10.13 29.12
N ASP A 324 -12.73 11.46 29.18
CA ASP A 324 -13.98 12.11 28.84
C ASP A 324 -14.17 12.12 27.32
N ALA A 325 -15.20 11.44 26.84
CA ALA A 325 -15.50 11.30 25.42
C ALA A 325 -17.02 11.32 25.18
N PRO A 326 -17.47 11.88 24.04
CA PRO A 326 -18.90 11.92 23.72
C PRO A 326 -19.54 10.54 23.76
N PRO A 327 -20.81 10.40 24.17
CA PRO A 327 -21.51 9.12 24.11
C PRO A 327 -21.64 8.62 22.66
N ALA A 328 -21.79 7.33 22.49
CA ALA A 328 -22.07 6.73 21.19
C ALA A 328 -23.21 5.71 21.31
N GLU A 329 -24.07 5.71 20.30
CA GLU A 329 -25.16 4.75 20.21
C GLU A 329 -24.65 3.36 19.80
N PRO A 330 -25.31 2.29 20.25
CA PRO A 330 -25.03 0.94 19.74
C PRO A 330 -25.19 0.89 18.22
N TYR A 331 -24.28 0.17 17.56
CA TYR A 331 -24.36 -0.01 16.11
C TYR A 331 -25.60 -0.81 15.72
N GLN A 332 -26.31 -0.34 14.71
CA GLN A 332 -27.38 -1.07 14.04
C GLN A 332 -27.17 -0.95 12.53
N PRO A 333 -27.23 -2.06 11.78
CA PRO A 333 -27.09 -2.01 10.34
C PRO A 333 -28.27 -1.26 9.71
N VAL A 334 -27.99 -0.25 8.92
CA VAL A 334 -29.02 0.62 8.30
C VAL A 334 -29.80 -0.05 7.19
N TRP A 335 -29.28 -1.18 6.66
CA TRP A 335 -29.87 -1.94 5.57
C TRP A 335 -29.45 -3.40 5.66
N GLN A 336 -30.35 -4.29 5.28
CA GLN A 336 -30.06 -5.72 5.07
C GLN A 336 -30.44 -6.12 3.65
N PRO A 337 -29.68 -6.99 2.98
CA PRO A 337 -30.06 -7.47 1.67
C PRO A 337 -31.42 -8.20 1.72
N PRO A 338 -32.43 -7.77 0.98
CA PRO A 338 -33.74 -8.42 0.99
C PRO A 338 -33.69 -9.80 0.35
N PHE A 339 -32.70 -10.04 -0.50
CA PHE A 339 -32.34 -11.31 -1.12
C PHE A 339 -30.88 -11.26 -1.55
N GLU A 340 -30.29 -12.40 -1.82
CA GLU A 340 -28.93 -12.51 -2.37
C GLU A 340 -29.00 -12.73 -3.88
N PRO A 341 -28.61 -11.75 -4.71
CA PRO A 341 -28.58 -11.93 -6.16
C PRO A 341 -27.50 -12.95 -6.54
N GLU A 342 -27.90 -14.09 -7.11
CA GLU A 342 -26.97 -15.15 -7.52
C GLU A 342 -26.43 -14.96 -8.92
N THR A 343 -27.13 -14.19 -9.76
CA THR A 343 -26.78 -14.00 -11.19
C THR A 343 -27.03 -12.60 -11.66
N LEU A 344 -26.25 -12.18 -12.65
CA LEU A 344 -26.44 -10.94 -13.41
C LEU A 344 -26.07 -11.19 -14.88
N ASN A 345 -26.99 -10.95 -15.79
CA ASN A 345 -26.73 -11.09 -17.22
C ASN A 345 -26.09 -9.81 -17.78
N LEU A 346 -24.82 -9.89 -18.18
CA LEU A 346 -24.10 -8.76 -18.75
C LEU A 346 -24.63 -8.33 -20.13
N GLN A 347 -25.24 -9.26 -20.92
CA GLN A 347 -25.79 -8.93 -22.23
C GLN A 347 -27.02 -8.03 -22.15
N ASP A 348 -27.81 -8.22 -21.07
CA ASP A 348 -29.09 -7.50 -20.89
C ASP A 348 -28.95 -6.34 -19.88
N SER A 349 -27.79 -6.19 -19.25
CA SER A 349 -27.51 -5.12 -18.27
C SER A 349 -27.06 -3.83 -18.95
N ALA A 350 -27.15 -2.72 -18.21
CA ALA A 350 -26.57 -1.44 -18.63
C ALA A 350 -25.06 -1.34 -18.27
N ILE A 351 -24.44 -2.40 -17.76
CA ILE A 351 -23.02 -2.43 -17.43
C ILE A 351 -22.20 -2.38 -18.70
N THR A 352 -21.31 -1.39 -18.75
CA THR A 352 -20.39 -1.18 -19.88
C THR A 352 -18.94 -1.44 -19.48
N THR A 353 -18.64 -1.41 -18.19
CA THR A 353 -17.26 -1.51 -17.69
C THR A 353 -17.17 -2.37 -16.44
N VAL A 354 -16.14 -3.21 -16.36
CA VAL A 354 -15.75 -3.96 -15.15
C VAL A 354 -14.41 -3.45 -14.65
N VAL A 355 -14.37 -3.03 -13.38
CA VAL A 355 -13.14 -2.62 -12.66
C VAL A 355 -12.71 -3.76 -11.73
N TRP A 356 -11.57 -4.36 -12.01
CA TRP A 356 -10.97 -5.41 -11.17
C TRP A 356 -10.18 -4.78 -10.02
N ALA A 357 -10.73 -4.76 -8.82
CA ALA A 357 -10.07 -4.31 -7.60
C ALA A 357 -9.59 -5.51 -6.76
N THR A 358 -8.91 -6.44 -7.42
CA THR A 358 -8.56 -7.78 -6.92
C THR A 358 -7.12 -7.89 -6.43
N GLY A 359 -6.46 -6.74 -6.24
CA GLY A 359 -5.14 -6.63 -5.62
C GLY A 359 -3.98 -6.90 -6.58
N PHE A 360 -2.80 -7.18 -6.01
CA PHE A 360 -1.53 -7.28 -6.74
C PHE A 360 -0.76 -8.52 -6.34
N ALA A 361 0.16 -8.94 -7.19
CA ALA A 361 1.22 -9.89 -6.88
C ALA A 361 2.59 -9.19 -6.87
N GLY A 362 3.52 -9.70 -6.06
CA GLY A 362 4.92 -9.34 -6.16
C GLY A 362 5.54 -9.97 -7.40
N ASP A 363 6.48 -9.26 -8.03
CA ASP A 363 7.35 -9.79 -9.07
C ASP A 363 8.80 -9.48 -8.69
N PHE A 364 9.49 -10.51 -8.28
CA PHE A 364 10.90 -10.49 -7.92
C PHE A 364 11.73 -11.41 -8.83
N SER A 365 11.22 -11.76 -10.02
CA SER A 365 11.86 -12.67 -10.97
C SER A 365 13.26 -12.23 -11.42
N TRP A 366 13.56 -10.95 -11.28
CA TRP A 366 14.86 -10.35 -11.57
C TRP A 366 15.89 -10.49 -10.42
N VAL A 367 15.49 -11.03 -9.26
CA VAL A 367 16.37 -11.26 -8.10
C VAL A 367 16.81 -12.72 -8.08
N GLU A 368 18.05 -12.97 -8.43
CA GLU A 368 18.66 -14.29 -8.46
C GLU A 368 19.41 -14.59 -7.15
N ALA A 369 18.67 -14.62 -6.05
CA ALA A 369 19.18 -14.97 -4.73
C ALA A 369 18.19 -15.92 -4.02
N PRO A 370 18.64 -16.85 -3.16
CA PRO A 370 17.77 -17.82 -2.50
C PRO A 370 17.07 -17.17 -1.28
N VAL A 371 16.28 -16.13 -1.55
CA VAL A 371 15.57 -15.33 -0.54
C VAL A 371 14.05 -15.38 -0.69
N PHE A 372 13.53 -16.33 -1.47
CA PHE A 372 12.10 -16.55 -1.67
C PHE A 372 11.72 -17.97 -1.26
N ASP A 373 10.53 -18.09 -0.69
CA ASP A 373 9.96 -19.40 -0.36
C ASP A 373 9.38 -20.13 -1.59
N GLY A 374 8.85 -21.33 -1.40
CA GLY A 374 8.25 -22.12 -2.49
C GLY A 374 7.00 -21.49 -3.14
N ARG A 375 6.51 -20.36 -2.63
CA ARG A 375 5.40 -19.55 -3.18
C ARG A 375 5.88 -18.28 -3.88
N GLY A 376 7.21 -18.02 -3.87
CA GLY A 376 7.82 -16.81 -4.39
C GLY A 376 7.71 -15.61 -3.43
N GLU A 377 7.37 -15.84 -2.16
CA GLU A 377 7.29 -14.77 -1.16
C GLU A 377 8.66 -14.50 -0.53
N PRO A 378 9.01 -13.22 -0.26
CA PRO A 378 10.27 -12.86 0.39
C PRO A 378 10.44 -13.52 1.77
N VAL A 379 11.56 -14.19 1.98
CA VAL A 379 11.95 -14.75 3.28
C VAL A 379 12.84 -13.76 4.01
N HIS A 380 12.39 -13.28 5.15
CA HIS A 380 13.14 -12.33 5.95
C HIS A 380 12.70 -12.34 7.41
N ARG A 381 13.54 -11.80 8.27
CA ARG A 381 13.19 -11.44 9.63
C ARG A 381 13.38 -9.93 9.80
N ARG A 382 12.30 -9.16 9.91
CA ARG A 382 12.31 -7.70 10.01
C ARG A 382 13.16 -7.04 8.90
N GLY A 383 13.03 -7.53 7.67
CA GLY A 383 13.76 -7.03 6.49
C GLY A 383 15.12 -7.66 6.24
N VAL A 384 15.75 -8.32 7.20
CA VAL A 384 17.02 -9.02 7.01
C VAL A 384 16.75 -10.36 6.34
N SER A 385 17.31 -10.59 5.16
CA SER A 385 17.17 -11.84 4.40
C SER A 385 18.15 -12.93 4.91
N PRO A 386 17.95 -14.20 4.53
CA PRO A 386 18.93 -15.26 4.83
C PRO A 386 20.24 -15.13 4.06
N VAL A 387 20.34 -14.22 3.08
CA VAL A 387 21.56 -13.94 2.32
C VAL A 387 22.22 -12.69 2.91
N ASP A 388 23.45 -12.83 3.37
CA ASP A 388 24.20 -11.73 3.98
C ASP A 388 24.33 -10.53 3.02
N GLY A 389 24.03 -9.34 3.50
CA GLY A 389 24.06 -8.09 2.73
C GLY A 389 22.85 -7.84 1.85
N LEU A 390 21.80 -8.70 1.88
CA LEU A 390 20.57 -8.45 1.14
C LEU A 390 19.39 -8.21 2.08
N TYR A 391 18.69 -7.10 1.87
CA TYR A 391 17.62 -6.64 2.75
C TYR A 391 16.35 -6.30 1.98
N PHE A 392 15.19 -6.48 2.64
CA PHE A 392 13.89 -6.02 2.18
C PHE A 392 13.43 -4.83 3.01
N LEU A 393 12.81 -3.84 2.37
CA LEU A 393 12.23 -2.68 3.04
C LEU A 393 10.93 -2.26 2.35
N GLY A 394 9.98 -1.73 3.12
CA GLY A 394 8.72 -1.24 2.59
C GLY A 394 7.67 -2.31 2.28
N LEU A 395 7.91 -3.57 2.67
CA LEU A 395 6.91 -4.63 2.56
C LEU A 395 5.83 -4.47 3.65
N PRO A 396 4.55 -4.84 3.35
CA PRO A 396 3.51 -4.90 4.37
C PRO A 396 3.90 -5.83 5.52
N TRP A 397 3.64 -5.41 6.75
CA TRP A 397 3.93 -6.22 7.94
C TRP A 397 5.38 -6.75 7.99
N LEU A 398 6.32 -5.93 7.56
CA LEU A 398 7.74 -6.26 7.70
C LEU A 398 8.13 -6.39 9.19
N ASN A 399 7.56 -5.56 10.04
CA ASN A 399 7.66 -5.61 11.51
C ASN A 399 6.34 -5.29 12.21
N THR A 400 5.64 -4.23 11.80
CA THR A 400 4.35 -3.77 12.36
C THR A 400 3.34 -3.52 11.25
N TRP A 401 2.09 -3.19 11.63
CA TRP A 401 1.09 -2.73 10.66
C TRP A 401 1.55 -1.51 9.85
N GLY A 402 2.32 -0.62 10.48
CA GLY A 402 2.83 0.61 9.85
C GLY A 402 3.96 0.39 8.85
N SER A 403 4.55 -0.81 8.79
CA SER A 403 5.63 -1.14 7.86
C SER A 403 5.23 -0.82 6.42
N GLY A 404 6.11 -0.14 5.69
CA GLY A 404 5.86 0.34 4.33
C GLY A 404 4.99 1.62 4.23
N ARG A 405 4.38 2.10 5.34
CA ARG A 405 3.60 3.34 5.40
C ARG A 405 4.46 4.50 5.91
N PHE A 406 4.01 5.73 5.69
CA PHE A 406 4.71 6.93 6.15
C PHE A 406 4.94 6.96 7.66
N ALA A 407 4.06 6.34 8.44
CA ALA A 407 4.11 6.33 9.89
C ALA A 407 5.30 5.54 10.47
N ALA A 408 5.67 4.40 9.87
CA ALA A 408 6.61 3.48 10.50
C ALA A 408 7.74 2.98 9.59
N VAL A 409 7.72 3.28 8.29
CA VAL A 409 8.79 2.86 7.37
C VAL A 409 10.15 3.38 7.79
N GLY A 410 10.21 4.54 8.45
CA GLY A 410 11.43 5.13 8.98
C GLY A 410 12.10 4.28 10.07
N ALA A 411 11.30 3.66 10.96
CA ALA A 411 11.81 2.77 11.99
C ALA A 411 12.35 1.45 11.42
N ASP A 412 11.69 0.91 10.41
CA ASP A 412 12.18 -0.27 9.68
C ASP A 412 13.47 0.05 8.93
N ALA A 413 13.56 1.22 8.30
CA ALA A 413 14.77 1.68 7.61
C ALA A 413 15.94 1.86 8.58
N ALA A 414 15.71 2.46 9.77
CA ALA A 414 16.72 2.60 10.81
C ALA A 414 17.29 1.23 11.20
N TYR A 415 16.41 0.26 11.47
CA TYR A 415 16.84 -1.09 11.84
C TYR A 415 17.66 -1.78 10.74
N VAL A 416 17.22 -1.69 9.49
CA VAL A 416 17.95 -2.28 8.35
C VAL A 416 19.32 -1.63 8.20
N VAL A 417 19.41 -0.30 8.34
CA VAL A 417 20.70 0.42 8.25
C VAL A 417 21.62 0.09 9.43
N GLU A 418 21.10 -0.16 10.62
CA GLU A 418 21.91 -0.67 11.75
C GLU A 418 22.58 -2.02 11.40
N GLN A 419 21.85 -2.93 10.73
CA GLN A 419 22.40 -4.21 10.28
C GLN A 419 23.46 -4.01 9.18
N ILE A 420 23.21 -3.10 8.24
CA ILE A 420 24.17 -2.71 7.20
C ILE A 420 25.46 -2.18 7.82
N ALA A 421 25.35 -1.27 8.79
CA ALA A 421 26.50 -0.67 9.46
C ALA A 421 27.32 -1.70 10.24
N ALA A 422 26.67 -2.67 10.87
CA ALA A 422 27.34 -3.74 11.60
C ALA A 422 28.22 -4.61 10.69
N ILE A 423 27.78 -4.90 9.47
CA ILE A 423 28.59 -5.62 8.46
C ILE A 423 29.68 -4.71 7.90
N HIS A 424 29.34 -3.46 7.60
CA HIS A 424 30.28 -2.47 7.03
C HIS A 424 31.48 -2.18 7.95
N ALA A 425 31.25 -2.17 9.28
CA ALA A 425 32.32 -1.97 10.27
C ALA A 425 33.30 -3.16 10.38
N GLY A 426 32.97 -4.32 9.80
CA GLY A 426 33.73 -5.56 9.96
C GLY A 426 33.68 -6.11 11.38
N PRO A 427 34.22 -7.33 11.64
CA PRO A 427 34.33 -7.85 12.97
C PRO A 427 35.27 -6.93 13.78
N ALA A 428 34.79 -6.43 14.93
CA ALA A 428 35.56 -5.61 15.83
C ALA A 428 36.87 -6.36 16.17
N ILE A 429 38.00 -5.91 15.60
CA ILE A 429 39.32 -6.40 15.98
C ILE A 429 39.43 -6.02 17.45
N ALA A 430 39.36 -7.03 18.33
CA ALA A 430 39.66 -6.88 19.71
C ALA A 430 41.09 -6.32 19.79
N ARG A 431 41.22 -5.01 19.99
CA ARG A 431 42.50 -4.41 20.35
C ARG A 431 42.80 -4.89 21.76
N THR A 432 43.40 -6.07 21.86
CA THR A 432 44.11 -6.48 23.07
C THR A 432 45.30 -5.56 23.19
N GLY A 433 45.18 -4.55 24.06
CA GLY A 433 46.27 -3.73 24.48
C GLY A 433 47.29 -4.63 25.21
N SER A 434 48.48 -4.64 24.72
CA SER A 434 49.67 -5.07 25.43
C SER A 434 50.16 -3.97 26.38
#